data_ffcb2ac0c6daa3c02484a72cdcc71121
#
_entry.id   ffcb2ac0c6daa3c02484a72cdcc71121
#
_cell.length_a   1.000
_cell.length_b   1.000
_cell.length_c   1.000
_cell.angle_alpha   90.00
_cell.angle_beta   90.00
_cell.angle_gamma   90.00
#
_symmetry.space_group_name_H-M   'P 1'
#
loop_
_entity.id
_entity.type
_entity.pdbx_description
1 polymer ?
#
loop_
_entity_poly.entity_id
_entity_poly.type
_entity_poly.pdbx_seq_one_letter_code
_entity_poly.pdbx_strand_id
1 'polypeptide(L)'
;MNHKIALTIAASLLATTALAQDKSLTVASWGGSYQDAQSKALFEPYEAATGVTVKQESYGGMSDVRLQVTSGQVTLDVVASGSGSAARAGAEGLLEPLDYDVIDVSRFPDAFYSEYCVGGDVFSVVPAYSTKTYGDNGPRGWADFFDTEKFPGSRGYRGTVAGALEPAMMALGVAPEDVYTELDSEEGIKRALDKIRELKPNIAVFWTSGAQHAQLMKDGEVDMTTGWNGRFDNAAADGAAVSYNFDQGLLDYDCFAIPKGAPNKDLAMAFIAEISKAEYQDDLPKFITYGPTNGAAYETGEITEEVAANLPSSPANMAMQLPISLEWYAKWEITAAEMYQEMLTE
;
A
#
# COMPACT_ATOMS: atom_id res chain seq x y z
N MET A 1 -64.55 -53.15 37.73
CA MET A 1 -63.82 -52.00 38.18
C MET A 1 -62.67 -51.83 37.20
N ASN A 2 -62.80 -50.91 36.25
CA ASN A 2 -61.86 -50.71 35.14
C ASN A 2 -60.96 -49.47 35.42
N HIS A 3 -59.70 -49.70 35.68
CA HIS A 3 -58.74 -48.61 35.83
C HIS A 3 -58.11 -48.31 34.42
N LYS A 4 -58.43 -47.15 33.87
CA LYS A 4 -57.78 -46.60 32.68
C LYS A 4 -56.52 -45.85 33.13
N ILE A 5 -55.36 -46.34 32.74
CA ILE A 5 -54.07 -45.65 32.94
C ILE A 5 -53.90 -44.71 31.73
N ALA A 6 -53.91 -43.41 32.01
CA ALA A 6 -53.58 -42.38 31.01
C ALA A 6 -52.06 -42.21 30.94
N LEU A 7 -51.47 -42.50 29.76
CA LEU A 7 -50.06 -42.31 29.49
C LEU A 7 -49.87 -40.90 28.91
N THR A 8 -49.27 -40.00 29.73
CA THR A 8 -48.93 -38.64 29.30
C THR A 8 -47.54 -38.66 28.64
N ILE A 9 -47.46 -38.48 27.33
CA ILE A 9 -46.22 -38.33 26.58
C ILE A 9 -45.79 -36.88 26.69
N ALA A 10 -44.74 -36.59 27.45
CA ALA A 10 -44.07 -35.29 27.49
C ALA A 10 -43.13 -35.19 26.27
N ALA A 11 -43.48 -34.42 25.28
CA ALA A 11 -42.61 -34.07 24.16
C ALA A 11 -41.62 -33.00 24.61
N SER A 12 -40.38 -33.41 24.87
CA SER A 12 -39.27 -32.48 25.15
C SER A 12 -38.82 -31.84 23.82
N LEU A 13 -39.16 -30.56 23.60
CA LEU A 13 -38.55 -29.74 22.55
C LEU A 13 -37.09 -29.49 22.95
N LEU A 14 -36.18 -30.20 22.33
CA LEU A 14 -34.76 -29.86 22.27
C LEU A 14 -34.61 -28.65 21.34
N ALA A 15 -34.60 -27.45 21.93
CA ALA A 15 -34.12 -26.26 21.23
C ALA A 15 -32.60 -26.42 21.02
N THR A 16 -32.20 -26.82 19.82
CA THR A 16 -30.84 -26.72 19.38
C THR A 16 -30.53 -25.23 19.21
N THR A 17 -29.96 -24.61 20.21
CA THR A 17 -29.24 -23.34 20.07
C THR A 17 -28.05 -23.66 19.18
N ALA A 18 -28.16 -23.37 17.89
CA ALA A 18 -27.00 -23.24 17.03
C ALA A 18 -26.16 -22.11 17.66
N LEU A 19 -25.08 -22.47 18.32
CA LEU A 19 -24.02 -21.54 18.66
C LEU A 19 -23.58 -20.99 17.31
N ALA A 20 -23.92 -19.75 17.01
CA ALA A 20 -23.30 -19.01 15.92
C ALA A 20 -21.80 -19.07 16.25
N GLN A 21 -21.04 -19.82 15.48
CA GLN A 21 -19.59 -19.83 15.58
C GLN A 21 -19.16 -18.41 15.29
N ASP A 22 -18.54 -17.74 16.25
CA ASP A 22 -18.04 -16.37 16.07
C ASP A 22 -17.11 -16.39 14.86
N LYS A 23 -17.62 -15.86 13.73
CA LYS A 23 -16.84 -15.79 12.51
C LYS A 23 -15.76 -14.75 12.71
N SER A 24 -14.51 -15.12 12.50
CA SER A 24 -13.40 -14.19 12.54
C SER A 24 -12.43 -14.48 11.40
N LEU A 25 -11.76 -13.44 10.92
CA LEU A 25 -10.65 -13.53 9.98
C LEU A 25 -9.46 -12.73 10.51
N THR A 26 -8.26 -13.09 10.07
CA THR A 26 -7.02 -12.41 10.45
C THR A 26 -6.47 -11.65 9.25
N VAL A 27 -6.38 -10.32 9.38
CA VAL A 27 -5.80 -9.42 8.36
C VAL A 27 -4.44 -8.95 8.83
N ALA A 28 -3.40 -9.13 8.01
CA ALA A 28 -2.08 -8.56 8.27
C ALA A 28 -1.82 -7.36 7.36
N SER A 29 -1.27 -6.28 7.92
CA SER A 29 -0.95 -5.05 7.21
C SER A 29 0.34 -4.41 7.72
N TRP A 30 0.66 -3.19 7.24
CA TRP A 30 1.94 -2.51 7.42
C TRP A 30 2.09 -1.77 8.75
N GLY A 31 1.11 -1.83 9.65
CA GLY A 31 1.13 -1.14 10.94
C GLY A 31 1.06 0.39 10.85
N GLY A 32 1.12 1.01 12.04
CA GLY A 32 1.13 2.47 12.20
C GLY A 32 -0.11 3.16 11.62
N SER A 33 0.02 4.44 11.29
CA SER A 33 -1.10 5.26 10.80
C SER A 33 -1.81 4.70 9.56
N TYR A 34 -1.13 3.90 8.75
CA TYR A 34 -1.74 3.24 7.60
C TYR A 34 -2.74 2.15 8.02
N GLN A 35 -2.32 1.23 8.88
CA GLN A 35 -3.21 0.18 9.37
C GLN A 35 -4.35 0.74 10.24
N ASP A 36 -4.07 1.80 11.02
CA ASP A 36 -5.10 2.53 11.77
C ASP A 36 -6.16 3.14 10.84
N ALA A 37 -5.74 3.67 9.68
CA ALA A 37 -6.65 4.19 8.67
C ALA A 37 -7.49 3.08 8.02
N GLN A 38 -6.88 1.95 7.66
CA GLN A 38 -7.59 0.78 7.16
C GLN A 38 -8.61 0.24 8.19
N SER A 39 -8.22 0.19 9.48
CA SER A 39 -9.13 -0.23 10.54
C SER A 39 -10.39 0.62 10.56
N LYS A 40 -10.23 1.93 10.58
CA LYS A 40 -11.36 2.87 10.70
C LYS A 40 -12.23 2.95 9.45
N ALA A 41 -11.60 2.91 8.27
CA ALA A 41 -12.32 3.06 7.00
C ALA A 41 -12.94 1.75 6.50
N LEU A 42 -12.29 0.61 6.73
CA LEU A 42 -12.63 -0.65 6.09
C LEU A 42 -13.06 -1.72 7.10
N PHE A 43 -12.25 -1.97 8.14
CA PHE A 43 -12.41 -3.15 8.98
C PHE A 43 -13.52 -2.97 10.02
N GLU A 44 -13.52 -1.87 10.77
CA GLU A 44 -14.56 -1.57 11.76
C GLU A 44 -15.96 -1.43 11.15
N PRO A 45 -16.14 -0.74 9.99
CA PRO A 45 -17.42 -0.73 9.29
C PRO A 45 -17.85 -2.12 8.81
N TYR A 46 -16.92 -2.95 8.32
CA TYR A 46 -17.22 -4.32 7.94
C TYR A 46 -17.66 -5.17 9.14
N GLU A 47 -16.97 -5.07 10.29
CA GLU A 47 -17.37 -5.75 11.53
C GLU A 47 -18.78 -5.34 11.96
N ALA A 48 -19.06 -4.02 11.91
CA ALA A 48 -20.37 -3.49 12.29
C ALA A 48 -21.50 -3.98 11.36
N ALA A 49 -21.22 -4.10 10.06
CA ALA A 49 -22.20 -4.53 9.06
C ALA A 49 -22.46 -6.04 9.07
N THR A 50 -21.44 -6.86 9.37
CA THR A 50 -21.49 -8.31 9.18
C THR A 50 -21.49 -9.13 10.47
N GLY A 51 -21.03 -8.54 11.58
CA GLY A 51 -20.78 -9.26 12.84
C GLY A 51 -19.57 -10.19 12.80
N VAL A 52 -18.74 -10.12 11.74
CA VAL A 52 -17.47 -10.86 11.64
C VAL A 52 -16.37 -10.09 12.36
N THR A 53 -15.60 -10.74 13.20
CA THR A 53 -14.46 -10.09 13.87
C THR A 53 -13.23 -10.08 12.97
N VAL A 54 -12.63 -8.92 12.76
CA VAL A 54 -11.39 -8.72 12.02
C VAL A 54 -10.22 -8.61 13.00
N LYS A 55 -9.48 -9.71 13.17
CA LYS A 55 -8.23 -9.70 13.93
C LYS A 55 -7.14 -9.07 13.10
N GLN A 56 -6.44 -8.10 13.67
CA GLN A 56 -5.42 -7.34 12.98
C GLN A 56 -4.02 -7.69 13.47
N GLU A 57 -3.12 -7.93 12.52
CA GLU A 57 -1.69 -8.17 12.78
C GLU A 57 -0.85 -7.22 11.92
N SER A 58 0.29 -6.77 12.43
CA SER A 58 1.31 -6.13 11.61
C SER A 58 2.34 -7.17 11.17
N TYR A 59 2.83 -7.09 9.94
CA TYR A 59 3.73 -8.08 9.40
C TYR A 59 4.88 -7.47 8.59
N GLY A 60 5.91 -8.26 8.29
CA GLY A 60 7.11 -7.84 7.55
C GLY A 60 6.99 -7.96 6.03
N GLY A 61 5.79 -8.25 5.51
CA GLY A 61 5.55 -8.41 4.07
C GLY A 61 5.55 -9.86 3.60
N MET A 62 5.73 -10.08 2.30
CA MET A 62 5.59 -11.41 1.67
C MET A 62 6.59 -12.47 2.14
N SER A 63 7.69 -12.09 2.82
CA SER A 63 8.59 -13.04 3.49
C SER A 63 7.87 -13.85 4.57
N ASP A 64 7.00 -13.21 5.34
CA ASP A 64 6.24 -13.86 6.40
C ASP A 64 5.16 -14.79 5.82
N VAL A 65 4.51 -14.37 4.74
CA VAL A 65 3.58 -15.23 3.98
C VAL A 65 4.31 -16.46 3.45
N ARG A 66 5.49 -16.27 2.84
CA ARG A 66 6.32 -17.39 2.33
C ARG A 66 6.64 -18.39 3.43
N LEU A 67 7.06 -17.90 4.60
CA LEU A 67 7.39 -18.78 5.74
C LEU A 67 6.17 -19.60 6.17
N GLN A 68 5.00 -18.98 6.31
CA GLN A 68 3.77 -19.67 6.72
C GLN A 68 3.33 -20.70 5.66
N VAL A 69 3.29 -20.32 4.38
CA VAL A 69 2.87 -21.19 3.29
C VAL A 69 3.82 -22.39 3.13
N THR A 70 5.13 -22.14 3.14
CA THR A 70 6.12 -23.22 2.96
C THR A 70 6.19 -24.18 4.16
N SER A 71 5.89 -23.70 5.38
CA SER A 71 5.77 -24.55 6.57
C SER A 71 4.42 -25.28 6.67
N GLY A 72 3.43 -24.90 5.88
CA GLY A 72 2.06 -25.43 5.97
C GLY A 72 1.31 -24.95 7.22
N GLN A 73 1.76 -23.87 7.86
CA GLN A 73 1.16 -23.30 9.07
C GLN A 73 0.67 -21.87 8.81
N VAL A 74 -0.33 -21.75 7.94
CA VAL A 74 -0.91 -20.46 7.58
C VAL A 74 -1.94 -20.04 8.64
N THR A 75 -1.77 -18.85 9.21
CA THR A 75 -2.64 -18.25 10.21
C THR A 75 -3.33 -16.99 9.70
N LEU A 76 -2.82 -16.40 8.61
CA LEU A 76 -3.35 -15.19 7.99
C LEU A 76 -4.43 -15.57 6.96
N ASP A 77 -5.53 -14.81 6.96
CA ASP A 77 -6.61 -14.96 5.98
C ASP A 77 -6.47 -13.94 4.84
N VAL A 78 -6.09 -12.72 5.16
CA VAL A 78 -5.88 -11.63 4.20
C VAL A 78 -4.59 -10.90 4.54
N VAL A 79 -3.89 -10.44 3.53
CA VAL A 79 -2.71 -9.58 3.68
C VAL A 79 -2.81 -8.35 2.78
N ALA A 80 -2.45 -7.18 3.32
CA ALA A 80 -2.21 -5.99 2.53
C ALA A 80 -0.78 -6.03 1.98
N SER A 81 -0.60 -5.84 0.69
CA SER A 81 0.71 -5.95 0.02
C SER A 81 0.86 -4.89 -1.06
N GLY A 82 2.07 -4.42 -1.27
CA GLY A 82 2.39 -3.67 -2.47
C GLY A 82 2.19 -4.52 -3.74
N SER A 83 1.72 -3.90 -4.79
CA SER A 83 1.32 -4.52 -6.05
C SER A 83 2.38 -5.45 -6.66
N GLY A 84 3.64 -5.00 -6.74
CA GLY A 84 4.77 -5.78 -7.27
C GLY A 84 5.09 -7.02 -6.43
N SER A 85 5.03 -6.89 -5.09
CA SER A 85 5.27 -8.01 -4.17
C SER A 85 4.17 -9.07 -4.26
N ALA A 86 2.91 -8.65 -4.41
CA ALA A 86 1.78 -9.56 -4.61
C ALA A 86 1.88 -10.29 -5.96
N ALA A 87 2.23 -9.59 -7.04
CA ALA A 87 2.41 -10.19 -8.36
C ALA A 87 3.49 -11.30 -8.32
N ARG A 88 4.64 -11.02 -7.70
CA ARG A 88 5.70 -12.02 -7.55
C ARG A 88 5.27 -13.19 -6.66
N ALA A 89 4.65 -12.93 -5.51
CA ALA A 89 4.19 -13.98 -4.61
C ALA A 89 3.12 -14.88 -5.27
N GLY A 90 2.25 -14.31 -6.10
CA GLY A 90 1.29 -15.06 -6.91
C GLY A 90 1.99 -15.99 -7.91
N ALA A 91 2.97 -15.47 -8.66
CA ALA A 91 3.76 -16.27 -9.61
C ALA A 91 4.53 -17.41 -8.93
N GLU A 92 4.94 -17.24 -7.67
CA GLU A 92 5.58 -18.26 -6.86
C GLU A 92 4.60 -19.26 -6.20
N GLY A 93 3.30 -19.10 -6.39
CA GLY A 93 2.25 -19.96 -5.84
C GLY A 93 2.02 -19.77 -4.33
N LEU A 94 2.34 -18.62 -3.79
CA LEU A 94 2.17 -18.28 -2.38
C LEU A 94 0.80 -17.66 -2.06
N LEU A 95 0.02 -17.28 -3.08
CA LEU A 95 -1.29 -16.68 -2.94
C LEU A 95 -2.37 -17.55 -3.60
N GLU A 96 -3.60 -17.41 -3.13
CA GLU A 96 -4.78 -17.95 -3.79
C GLU A 96 -5.21 -17.01 -4.90
N PRO A 97 -5.65 -17.50 -6.08
CA PRO A 97 -6.29 -16.65 -7.08
C PRO A 97 -7.59 -16.07 -6.52
N LEU A 98 -7.84 -14.80 -6.83
CA LEU A 98 -9.07 -14.12 -6.46
C LEU A 98 -10.22 -14.50 -7.40
N ASP A 99 -11.43 -14.56 -6.84
CA ASP A 99 -12.63 -14.88 -7.58
C ASP A 99 -13.36 -13.57 -7.95
N TYR A 100 -13.24 -13.18 -9.21
CA TYR A 100 -13.88 -11.98 -9.77
C TYR A 100 -15.35 -12.16 -10.16
N ASP A 101 -15.92 -13.35 -9.98
CA ASP A 101 -17.37 -13.52 -9.94
C ASP A 101 -17.96 -13.07 -8.59
N VAL A 102 -17.12 -12.96 -7.55
CA VAL A 102 -17.47 -12.51 -6.20
C VAL A 102 -17.03 -11.05 -5.98
N ILE A 103 -15.81 -10.68 -6.41
CA ILE A 103 -15.24 -9.34 -6.27
C ILE A 103 -15.56 -8.54 -7.53
N ASP A 104 -16.40 -7.51 -7.42
CA ASP A 104 -16.72 -6.63 -8.53
C ASP A 104 -15.61 -5.61 -8.79
N VAL A 105 -14.88 -5.80 -9.89
CA VAL A 105 -13.82 -4.87 -10.34
C VAL A 105 -14.22 -4.05 -11.56
N SER A 106 -15.51 -4.01 -11.92
CA SER A 106 -16.02 -3.31 -13.11
C SER A 106 -15.74 -1.80 -13.12
N ARG A 107 -15.48 -1.21 -11.95
CA ARG A 107 -15.16 0.21 -11.76
C ARG A 107 -13.70 0.46 -11.37
N PHE A 108 -12.87 -0.58 -11.40
CA PHE A 108 -11.42 -0.46 -11.18
C PHE A 108 -10.71 -0.27 -12.52
N PRO A 109 -9.74 0.67 -12.62
CA PRO A 109 -8.79 0.64 -13.70
C PRO A 109 -8.03 -0.70 -13.74
N ASP A 110 -7.76 -1.22 -14.93
CA ASP A 110 -7.07 -2.51 -15.12
C ASP A 110 -5.71 -2.58 -14.40
N ALA A 111 -5.09 -1.43 -14.17
CA ALA A 111 -3.81 -1.33 -13.45
C ALA A 111 -3.93 -1.65 -11.95
N PHE A 112 -5.12 -1.65 -11.36
CA PHE A 112 -5.30 -1.77 -9.91
C PHE A 112 -5.83 -3.12 -9.44
N TYR A 113 -5.83 -4.14 -10.29
CA TYR A 113 -6.10 -5.51 -9.88
C TYR A 113 -5.31 -6.52 -10.73
N SER A 114 -5.16 -7.73 -10.22
CA SER A 114 -4.48 -8.82 -10.88
C SER A 114 -5.12 -10.15 -10.51
N GLU A 115 -4.64 -11.28 -11.02
CA GLU A 115 -5.16 -12.61 -10.65
C GLU A 115 -5.14 -12.86 -9.13
N TYR A 116 -4.18 -12.26 -8.39
CA TYR A 116 -3.96 -12.59 -6.98
C TYR A 116 -4.22 -11.43 -6.01
N CYS A 117 -4.59 -10.26 -6.51
CA CYS A 117 -4.59 -9.06 -5.69
C CYS A 117 -5.55 -8.01 -6.26
N VAL A 118 -6.37 -7.44 -5.41
CA VAL A 118 -7.25 -6.30 -5.74
C VAL A 118 -6.85 -5.09 -4.93
N GLY A 119 -6.76 -3.93 -5.57
CA GLY A 119 -6.33 -2.68 -4.96
C GLY A 119 -7.21 -2.23 -3.81
N GLY A 120 -6.57 -1.86 -2.71
CA GLY A 120 -7.19 -1.30 -1.53
C GLY A 120 -7.07 0.21 -1.47
N ASP A 121 -5.96 0.74 -1.94
CA ASP A 121 -5.68 2.17 -2.00
C ASP A 121 -4.53 2.48 -2.96
N VAL A 122 -4.46 3.75 -3.37
CA VAL A 122 -3.39 4.29 -4.21
C VAL A 122 -2.58 5.30 -3.41
N PHE A 123 -1.28 5.18 -3.45
CA PHE A 123 -0.34 6.11 -2.86
C PHE A 123 0.68 6.60 -3.88
N SER A 124 1.47 7.60 -3.48
CA SER A 124 2.56 8.12 -4.29
C SER A 124 3.84 8.21 -3.49
N VAL A 125 4.96 7.80 -4.09
CA VAL A 125 6.30 8.18 -3.62
C VAL A 125 6.63 9.55 -4.19
N VAL A 126 6.83 10.52 -3.30
CA VAL A 126 7.03 11.93 -3.66
C VAL A 126 8.33 12.48 -3.09
N PRO A 127 8.90 13.52 -3.71
CA PRO A 127 9.96 14.32 -3.08
C PRO A 127 9.31 15.27 -2.06
N ALA A 128 9.50 15.01 -0.77
CA ALA A 128 9.04 15.90 0.30
C ALA A 128 10.17 16.78 0.81
N TYR A 129 9.81 17.96 1.31
CA TYR A 129 10.77 18.97 1.75
C TYR A 129 10.30 19.73 2.99
N SER A 130 11.27 20.27 3.74
CA SER A 130 11.04 21.13 4.90
C SER A 130 10.59 22.53 4.48
N THR A 131 9.39 22.95 4.87
CA THR A 131 8.92 24.31 4.66
C THR A 131 9.65 25.33 5.53
N LYS A 132 10.34 24.91 6.59
CA LYS A 132 11.24 25.78 7.37
C LYS A 132 12.49 26.16 6.57
N THR A 133 13.01 25.22 5.77
CA THR A 133 14.23 25.42 4.98
C THR A 133 13.96 26.13 3.67
N TYR A 134 12.89 25.74 2.95
CA TYR A 134 12.66 26.21 1.58
C TYR A 134 11.41 27.10 1.40
N GLY A 135 10.60 27.28 2.47
CA GLY A 135 9.36 28.05 2.39
C GLY A 135 8.39 27.45 1.37
N ASP A 136 7.72 28.33 0.62
CA ASP A 136 6.75 27.94 -0.42
C ASP A 136 7.42 27.63 -1.77
N ASN A 137 8.75 27.83 -1.88
CA ASN A 137 9.52 27.62 -3.11
C ASN A 137 10.38 26.33 -3.02
N GLY A 138 9.84 25.29 -2.44
CA GLY A 138 10.50 24.00 -2.34
C GLY A 138 10.73 23.32 -3.69
N PRO A 139 11.49 22.20 -3.69
CA PRO A 139 11.81 21.44 -4.91
C PRO A 139 10.54 20.95 -5.61
N ARG A 140 10.57 20.91 -6.92
CA ARG A 140 9.53 20.34 -7.77
C ARG A 140 10.11 19.23 -8.63
N GLY A 141 9.57 18.03 -8.48
CA GLY A 141 10.06 16.85 -9.18
C GLY A 141 11.49 16.43 -8.74
N TRP A 142 12.00 15.45 -9.43
CA TRP A 142 13.24 14.78 -9.02
C TRP A 142 14.51 15.54 -9.42
N ALA A 143 14.49 16.30 -10.52
CA ALA A 143 15.62 17.12 -10.90
C ALA A 143 16.01 18.11 -9.77
N ASP A 144 15.02 18.79 -9.18
CA ASP A 144 15.26 19.70 -8.06
C ASP A 144 15.69 18.94 -6.78
N PHE A 145 15.13 17.75 -6.52
CA PHE A 145 15.53 16.93 -5.38
C PHE A 145 17.01 16.52 -5.44
N PHE A 146 17.54 16.27 -6.63
CA PHE A 146 18.94 15.88 -6.83
C PHE A 146 19.89 17.09 -7.01
N ASP A 147 19.36 18.29 -7.22
CA ASP A 147 20.16 19.51 -7.35
C ASP A 147 20.55 20.07 -5.98
N THR A 148 21.77 19.72 -5.55
CA THR A 148 22.29 20.15 -4.22
C THR A 148 22.86 21.57 -4.22
N GLU A 149 23.01 22.19 -5.39
CA GLU A 149 23.44 23.60 -5.50
C GLU A 149 22.22 24.52 -5.37
N LYS A 150 21.15 24.25 -6.12
CA LYS A 150 19.89 25.01 -6.07
C LYS A 150 19.16 24.81 -4.76
N PHE A 151 19.13 23.59 -4.26
CA PHE A 151 18.47 23.20 -3.02
C PHE A 151 19.49 22.54 -2.06
N PRO A 152 20.34 23.33 -1.40
CA PRO A 152 21.29 22.81 -0.43
C PRO A 152 20.56 22.25 0.81
N GLY A 153 21.14 21.20 1.44
CA GLY A 153 20.58 20.58 2.65
C GLY A 153 20.78 19.07 2.67
N SER A 154 20.37 18.45 3.75
CA SER A 154 20.46 17.00 3.95
C SER A 154 19.26 16.27 3.34
N ARG A 155 19.48 15.02 2.87
CA ARG A 155 18.44 14.17 2.27
C ARG A 155 18.24 12.89 3.05
N GLY A 156 16.97 12.45 3.13
CA GLY A 156 16.61 11.06 3.32
C GLY A 156 16.32 10.41 1.97
N TYR A 157 16.82 9.21 1.76
CA TYR A 157 16.54 8.46 0.53
C TYR A 157 16.14 7.02 0.86
N ARG A 158 15.43 6.35 -0.05
CA ARG A 158 15.00 4.99 0.20
C ARG A 158 16.19 4.02 0.23
N GLY A 159 16.28 3.18 1.27
CA GLY A 159 17.35 2.19 1.46
C GLY A 159 17.10 0.83 0.78
N THR A 160 16.03 0.74 -0.04
CA THR A 160 15.70 -0.43 -0.86
C THR A 160 15.46 0.00 -2.30
N VAL A 161 15.61 -0.92 -3.24
CA VAL A 161 15.53 -0.62 -4.67
C VAL A 161 14.15 -0.13 -5.12
N ALA A 162 13.08 -0.61 -4.49
CA ALA A 162 11.73 -0.29 -4.91
C ALA A 162 11.42 1.23 -4.81
N GLY A 163 11.19 1.88 -5.93
CA GLY A 163 10.95 3.33 -6.00
C GLY A 163 12.20 4.19 -5.75
N ALA A 164 13.40 3.64 -5.95
CA ALA A 164 14.65 4.37 -5.78
C ALA A 164 15.36 4.71 -7.10
N LEU A 165 15.20 3.89 -8.14
CA LEU A 165 15.88 4.08 -9.43
C LEU A 165 15.14 5.07 -10.32
N GLU A 166 13.83 5.07 -10.31
CA GLU A 166 12.97 5.92 -11.13
C GLU A 166 13.21 7.42 -10.86
N PRO A 167 13.29 7.87 -9.58
CA PRO A 167 13.67 9.24 -9.26
C PRO A 167 15.02 9.65 -9.87
N ALA A 168 16.01 8.77 -9.85
CA ALA A 168 17.33 9.05 -10.38
C ALA A 168 17.30 9.17 -11.91
N MET A 169 16.53 8.34 -12.62
CA MET A 169 16.36 8.42 -14.08
C MET A 169 15.67 9.72 -14.48
N MET A 170 14.60 10.12 -13.78
CA MET A 170 13.93 11.39 -14.03
C MET A 170 14.82 12.60 -13.69
N ALA A 171 15.66 12.48 -12.67
CA ALA A 171 16.68 13.51 -12.37
C ALA A 171 17.76 13.63 -13.44
N LEU A 172 18.01 12.58 -14.24
CA LEU A 172 18.85 12.61 -15.43
C LEU A 172 18.14 13.20 -16.66
N GLY A 173 16.87 13.62 -16.53
CA GLY A 173 16.05 14.19 -17.59
C GLY A 173 15.34 13.16 -18.46
N VAL A 174 15.26 11.90 -18.02
CA VAL A 174 14.43 10.88 -18.70
C VAL A 174 12.96 11.23 -18.46
N ALA A 175 12.17 11.25 -19.53
CA ALA A 175 10.73 11.47 -19.42
C ALA A 175 10.05 10.30 -18.68
N PRO A 176 9.00 10.55 -17.87
CA PRO A 176 8.34 9.48 -17.10
C PRO A 176 7.98 8.24 -17.94
N GLU A 177 7.44 8.44 -19.12
CA GLU A 177 7.05 7.39 -20.06
C GLU A 177 8.20 6.51 -20.56
N ASP A 178 9.44 7.02 -20.53
CA ASP A 178 10.63 6.33 -21.02
C ASP A 178 11.43 5.65 -19.89
N VAL A 179 11.11 5.91 -18.61
CA VAL A 179 11.89 5.45 -17.45
C VAL A 179 12.12 3.94 -17.48
N TYR A 180 11.07 3.15 -17.64
CA TYR A 180 11.20 1.70 -17.61
C TYR A 180 11.82 1.10 -18.87
N THR A 181 11.73 1.80 -20.01
CA THR A 181 12.48 1.44 -21.23
C THR A 181 13.99 1.63 -21.02
N GLU A 182 14.38 2.73 -20.40
CA GLU A 182 15.78 3.04 -20.08
C GLU A 182 16.33 2.13 -18.95
N LEU A 183 15.49 1.71 -18.01
CA LEU A 183 15.85 0.78 -16.93
C LEU A 183 15.83 -0.70 -17.37
N ASP A 184 15.41 -1.06 -18.60
CA ASP A 184 15.29 -2.45 -19.06
C ASP A 184 16.65 -3.09 -19.43
N SER A 185 17.70 -2.74 -18.69
CA SER A 185 19.06 -3.30 -18.83
C SER A 185 19.89 -3.04 -17.57
N GLU A 186 20.91 -3.87 -17.32
CA GLU A 186 21.90 -3.61 -16.26
C GLU A 186 22.61 -2.26 -16.42
N GLU A 187 22.87 -1.84 -17.67
CA GLU A 187 23.47 -0.53 -17.98
C GLU A 187 22.56 0.62 -17.53
N GLY A 188 21.24 0.51 -17.80
CA GLY A 188 20.25 1.49 -17.35
C GLY A 188 20.15 1.55 -15.83
N ILE A 189 20.11 0.38 -15.18
CA ILE A 189 20.12 0.27 -13.71
C ILE A 189 21.40 0.93 -13.16
N LYS A 190 22.57 0.62 -13.73
CA LYS A 190 23.83 1.21 -13.32
C LYS A 190 23.84 2.73 -13.47
N ARG A 191 23.28 3.27 -14.55
CA ARG A 191 23.16 4.72 -14.79
C ARG A 191 22.33 5.41 -13.70
N ALA A 192 21.23 4.80 -13.26
CA ALA A 192 20.43 5.29 -12.14
C ALA A 192 21.22 5.25 -10.82
N LEU A 193 21.94 4.14 -10.56
CA LEU A 193 22.78 3.99 -9.36
C LEU A 193 23.91 5.00 -9.34
N ASP A 194 24.55 5.27 -10.46
CA ASP A 194 25.61 6.31 -10.56
C ASP A 194 25.06 7.69 -10.20
N LYS A 195 23.82 8.00 -10.62
CA LYS A 195 23.14 9.24 -10.21
C LYS A 195 22.86 9.31 -8.70
N ILE A 196 22.47 8.18 -8.10
CA ILE A 196 22.29 8.11 -6.62
C ILE A 196 23.63 8.26 -5.90
N ARG A 197 24.73 7.69 -6.44
CA ARG A 197 26.09 7.87 -5.88
C ARG A 197 26.51 9.34 -5.86
N GLU A 198 26.17 10.12 -6.89
CA GLU A 198 26.44 11.57 -6.88
C GLU A 198 25.74 12.27 -5.72
N LEU A 199 24.53 11.86 -5.37
CA LEU A 199 23.75 12.41 -4.28
C LEU A 199 24.19 11.90 -2.90
N LYS A 200 24.83 10.71 -2.83
CA LYS A 200 25.16 10.00 -1.58
C LYS A 200 25.87 10.87 -0.52
N PRO A 201 26.80 11.79 -0.85
CA PRO A 201 27.42 12.69 0.15
C PRO A 201 26.43 13.60 0.89
N ASN A 202 25.24 13.85 0.31
CA ASN A 202 24.19 14.67 0.88
C ASN A 202 23.05 13.83 1.51
N ILE A 203 23.12 12.51 1.42
CA ILE A 203 22.13 11.61 2.03
C ILE A 203 22.56 11.32 3.47
N ALA A 204 21.82 11.88 4.43
CA ALA A 204 22.03 11.63 5.84
C ALA A 204 21.51 10.26 6.28
N VAL A 205 20.42 9.79 5.67
CA VAL A 205 19.76 8.54 6.05
C VAL A 205 19.21 7.81 4.81
N PHE A 206 19.60 6.56 4.66
CA PHE A 206 18.88 5.60 3.80
C PHE A 206 17.81 4.89 4.62
N TRP A 207 16.58 5.37 4.51
CA TRP A 207 15.47 4.85 5.30
C TRP A 207 14.90 3.54 4.73
N THR A 208 14.39 2.66 5.61
CA THR A 208 13.89 1.33 5.23
C THR A 208 12.45 1.07 5.64
N SER A 209 11.83 1.96 6.42
CA SER A 209 10.44 1.81 6.84
C SER A 209 9.63 3.08 6.64
N GLY A 210 8.30 2.91 6.45
CA GLY A 210 7.40 4.03 6.23
C GLY A 210 7.25 4.98 7.43
N ALA A 211 7.48 4.50 8.64
CA ALA A 211 7.50 5.37 9.81
C ALA A 211 8.76 6.25 9.83
N GLN A 212 9.89 5.74 9.36
CA GLN A 212 11.18 6.41 9.46
C GLN A 212 11.22 7.70 8.62
N HIS A 213 10.83 7.67 7.34
CA HIS A 213 10.94 8.87 6.49
C HIS A 213 10.04 10.03 6.97
N ALA A 214 8.84 9.72 7.48
CA ALA A 214 7.96 10.74 8.05
C ALA A 214 8.54 11.31 9.37
N GLN A 215 9.13 10.44 10.20
CA GLN A 215 9.78 10.87 11.46
C GLN A 215 10.99 11.77 11.20
N LEU A 216 11.83 11.45 10.21
CA LEU A 216 12.97 12.31 9.83
C LEU A 216 12.54 13.74 9.50
N MET A 217 11.39 13.90 8.80
CA MET A 217 10.84 15.23 8.51
C MET A 217 10.25 15.89 9.77
N LYS A 218 9.55 15.13 10.61
CA LYS A 218 8.95 15.62 11.84
C LYS A 218 10.00 16.16 12.82
N ASP A 219 11.10 15.45 12.95
CA ASP A 219 12.21 15.83 13.85
C ASP A 219 13.13 16.89 13.22
N GLY A 220 13.02 17.15 11.92
CA GLY A 220 13.89 18.07 11.20
C GLY A 220 15.32 17.55 11.04
N GLU A 221 15.49 16.23 10.99
CA GLU A 221 16.78 15.58 10.79
C GLU A 221 17.27 15.67 9.34
N VAL A 222 16.34 15.85 8.40
CA VAL A 222 16.61 16.05 6.98
C VAL A 222 15.82 17.21 6.42
N ASP A 223 16.37 17.88 5.40
CA ASP A 223 15.71 18.99 4.70
C ASP A 223 14.78 18.51 3.60
N MET A 224 15.07 17.34 3.02
CA MET A 224 14.24 16.65 2.02
C MET A 224 14.28 15.14 2.25
N THR A 225 13.24 14.46 1.81
CA THR A 225 13.25 12.99 1.74
C THR A 225 12.32 12.47 0.67
N THR A 226 12.64 11.30 0.10
CA THR A 226 11.65 10.50 -0.62
C THR A 226 10.69 9.86 0.37
N GLY A 227 9.44 9.59 0.00
CA GLY A 227 8.53 8.85 0.87
C GLY A 227 7.10 8.89 0.39
N TRP A 228 6.21 8.27 1.15
CA TRP A 228 4.79 8.15 0.82
C TRP A 228 3.99 9.37 1.26
N ASN A 229 3.23 9.94 0.33
CA ASN A 229 2.47 11.18 0.50
C ASN A 229 1.60 11.21 1.77
N GLY A 230 0.74 10.23 1.99
CA GLY A 230 -0.18 10.23 3.14
C GLY A 230 0.50 10.20 4.51
N ARG A 231 1.74 9.67 4.59
CA ARG A 231 2.52 9.72 5.85
C ARG A 231 3.10 11.11 6.10
N PHE A 232 3.41 11.87 5.04
CA PHE A 232 3.81 13.28 5.18
C PHE A 232 2.63 14.16 5.56
N ASP A 233 1.42 13.89 5.03
CA ASP A 233 0.22 14.61 5.42
C ASP A 233 -0.11 14.40 6.90
N ASN A 234 -0.01 13.17 7.37
CA ASN A 234 -0.17 12.88 8.80
C ASN A 234 0.90 13.59 9.66
N ALA A 235 2.15 13.60 9.21
CA ALA A 235 3.20 14.34 9.90
C ALA A 235 2.92 15.86 9.91
N ALA A 236 2.43 16.42 8.81
CA ALA A 236 2.03 17.83 8.71
C ALA A 236 0.85 18.16 9.64
N ALA A 237 -0.16 17.27 9.71
CA ALA A 237 -1.28 17.41 10.64
C ALA A 237 -0.82 17.37 12.12
N ASP A 238 0.24 16.63 12.42
CA ASP A 238 0.92 16.62 13.73
C ASP A 238 1.84 17.83 13.96
N GLY A 239 1.91 18.78 13.02
CA GLY A 239 2.68 20.03 13.13
C GLY A 239 4.09 19.98 12.55
N ALA A 240 4.46 18.94 11.79
CA ALA A 240 5.71 18.92 11.06
C ALA A 240 5.70 19.97 9.93
N ALA A 241 6.81 20.66 9.75
CA ALA A 241 6.97 21.62 8.66
C ALA A 241 7.39 20.89 7.37
N VAL A 242 6.48 20.11 6.79
CA VAL A 242 6.70 19.32 5.59
C VAL A 242 5.69 19.69 4.50
N SER A 243 6.14 19.67 3.25
CA SER A 243 5.31 19.79 2.05
C SER A 243 5.89 18.93 0.94
N TYR A 244 5.09 18.64 -0.08
CA TYR A 244 5.48 17.90 -1.27
C TYR A 244 4.59 18.32 -2.46
N ASN A 245 4.84 17.77 -3.62
CA ASN A 245 3.98 17.86 -4.80
C ASN A 245 3.99 16.52 -5.55
N PHE A 246 3.02 16.32 -6.44
CA PHE A 246 2.91 15.09 -7.23
C PHE A 246 3.70 15.14 -8.55
N ASP A 247 4.44 16.22 -8.81
CA ASP A 247 5.24 16.35 -10.04
C ASP A 247 6.25 15.19 -10.14
N GLN A 248 6.05 14.31 -11.12
CA GLN A 248 6.85 13.09 -11.34
C GLN A 248 6.79 12.08 -10.17
N GLY A 249 5.79 12.16 -9.29
CA GLY A 249 5.58 11.16 -8.24
C GLY A 249 5.50 9.74 -8.81
N LEU A 250 5.87 8.74 -8.01
CA LEU A 250 5.70 7.34 -8.41
C LEU A 250 4.36 6.85 -7.89
N LEU A 251 3.45 6.56 -8.80
CA LEU A 251 2.11 6.08 -8.48
C LEU A 251 2.14 4.56 -8.28
N ASP A 252 1.78 4.10 -7.09
CA ASP A 252 1.67 2.69 -6.77
C ASP A 252 0.42 2.44 -5.92
N TYR A 253 0.10 1.20 -5.68
CA TYR A 253 -1.05 0.81 -4.90
C TYR A 253 -0.73 -0.35 -3.97
N ASP A 254 -1.34 -0.33 -2.79
CA ASP A 254 -1.44 -1.50 -1.94
C ASP A 254 -2.73 -2.26 -2.29
N CYS A 255 -2.66 -3.55 -2.15
CA CYS A 255 -3.74 -4.44 -2.51
C CYS A 255 -3.96 -5.52 -1.47
N PHE A 256 -5.15 -6.09 -1.46
CA PHE A 256 -5.50 -7.22 -0.62
C PHE A 256 -5.35 -8.53 -1.38
N ALA A 257 -4.66 -9.49 -0.74
CA ALA A 257 -4.41 -10.82 -1.26
C ALA A 257 -4.71 -11.88 -0.20
N ILE A 258 -4.92 -13.12 -0.65
CA ILE A 258 -5.21 -14.27 0.23
C ILE A 258 -4.01 -15.22 0.19
N PRO A 259 -3.33 -15.47 1.32
CA PRO A 259 -2.25 -16.48 1.38
C PRO A 259 -2.73 -17.87 0.97
N LYS A 260 -1.87 -18.61 0.27
CA LYS A 260 -2.16 -19.99 -0.09
C LYS A 260 -2.36 -20.85 1.17
N GLY A 261 -3.54 -21.50 1.26
CA GLY A 261 -3.91 -22.28 2.43
C GLY A 261 -4.46 -21.47 3.61
N ALA A 262 -4.92 -20.24 3.37
CA ALA A 262 -5.61 -19.42 4.35
C ALA A 262 -6.76 -20.19 5.04
N PRO A 263 -6.85 -20.14 6.39
CA PRO A 263 -7.83 -20.94 7.14
C PRO A 263 -9.29 -20.63 6.78
N ASN A 264 -9.60 -19.37 6.45
CA ASN A 264 -10.94 -18.88 6.18
C ASN A 264 -11.06 -18.28 4.76
N LYS A 265 -10.55 -18.97 3.73
CA LYS A 265 -10.48 -18.48 2.34
C LYS A 265 -11.80 -17.86 1.82
N ASP A 266 -12.93 -18.56 2.01
CA ASP A 266 -14.22 -18.08 1.50
C ASP A 266 -14.67 -16.80 2.23
N LEU A 267 -14.40 -16.71 3.53
CA LEU A 267 -14.68 -15.52 4.32
C LEU A 267 -13.75 -14.37 3.93
N ALA A 268 -12.47 -14.66 3.67
CA ALA A 268 -11.49 -13.70 3.18
C ALA A 268 -11.90 -13.13 1.81
N MET A 269 -12.39 -13.97 0.90
CA MET A 269 -12.90 -13.55 -0.41
C MET A 269 -14.10 -12.60 -0.26
N ALA A 270 -15.08 -12.97 0.59
CA ALA A 270 -16.24 -12.14 0.88
C ALA A 270 -15.86 -10.81 1.56
N PHE A 271 -14.87 -10.83 2.45
CA PHE A 271 -14.33 -9.62 3.08
C PHE A 271 -13.71 -8.68 2.05
N ILE A 272 -12.82 -9.19 1.19
CA ILE A 272 -12.19 -8.39 0.14
C ILE A 272 -13.26 -7.81 -0.80
N ALA A 273 -14.26 -8.61 -1.20
CA ALA A 273 -15.35 -8.14 -2.05
C ALA A 273 -16.13 -6.97 -1.42
N GLU A 274 -16.36 -7.02 -0.12
CA GLU A 274 -17.11 -5.98 0.60
C GLU A 274 -16.29 -4.69 0.73
N ILE A 275 -15.04 -4.77 1.22
CA ILE A 275 -14.19 -3.60 1.42
C ILE A 275 -13.67 -2.97 0.12
N SER A 276 -13.84 -3.65 -1.01
CA SER A 276 -13.51 -3.14 -2.35
C SER A 276 -14.63 -2.26 -2.94
N LYS A 277 -15.78 -2.18 -2.31
CA LYS A 277 -16.87 -1.32 -2.75
C LYS A 277 -16.56 0.16 -2.56
N ALA A 278 -17.19 0.99 -3.36
CA ALA A 278 -17.00 2.44 -3.35
C ALA A 278 -17.23 3.08 -1.99
N GLU A 279 -18.29 2.65 -1.30
CA GLU A 279 -18.72 3.14 0.02
C GLU A 279 -17.79 2.78 1.19
N TYR A 280 -16.81 1.91 0.98
CA TYR A 280 -15.72 1.66 1.93
C TYR A 280 -14.47 2.44 1.54
N GLN A 281 -14.17 2.46 0.24
CA GLN A 281 -12.94 3.11 -0.23
C GLN A 281 -13.02 4.65 -0.21
N ASP A 282 -14.21 5.24 -0.25
CA ASP A 282 -14.40 6.70 -0.13
C ASP A 282 -14.17 7.22 1.30
N ASP A 283 -14.19 6.36 2.30
CA ASP A 283 -13.91 6.71 3.68
C ASP A 283 -12.40 6.76 4.00
N LEU A 284 -11.56 6.03 3.27
CA LEU A 284 -10.12 5.95 3.54
C LEU A 284 -9.42 7.31 3.53
N PRO A 285 -9.71 8.24 2.60
CA PRO A 285 -9.11 9.57 2.58
C PRO A 285 -9.38 10.43 3.82
N LYS A 286 -10.38 10.08 4.63
CA LYS A 286 -10.67 10.77 5.90
C LYS A 286 -9.60 10.49 6.99
N PHE A 287 -8.81 9.43 6.83
CA PHE A 287 -7.85 8.95 7.82
C PHE A 287 -6.40 8.94 7.32
N ILE A 288 -6.20 8.81 6.01
CA ILE A 288 -4.90 8.92 5.35
C ILE A 288 -5.11 9.41 3.93
N THR A 289 -4.26 10.32 3.44
CA THR A 289 -4.41 10.93 2.11
C THR A 289 -3.92 9.97 1.01
N TYR A 290 -4.49 8.77 1.00
CA TYR A 290 -4.39 7.78 -0.07
C TYR A 290 -5.69 7.76 -0.87
N GLY A 291 -5.59 7.52 -2.16
CA GLY A 291 -6.75 7.55 -3.03
C GLY A 291 -7.42 6.19 -3.18
N PRO A 292 -8.71 6.14 -3.50
CA PRO A 292 -9.38 4.89 -3.83
C PRO A 292 -8.85 4.28 -5.13
N THR A 293 -8.87 2.95 -5.21
CA THR A 293 -8.65 2.19 -6.45
C THR A 293 -9.95 1.97 -7.22
N ASN A 294 -11.09 1.97 -6.53
CA ASN A 294 -12.41 1.92 -7.16
C ASN A 294 -12.83 3.32 -7.61
N GLY A 295 -12.89 3.54 -8.94
CA GLY A 295 -13.25 4.84 -9.50
C GLY A 295 -14.65 5.34 -9.08
N ALA A 296 -15.57 4.45 -8.73
CA ALA A 296 -16.90 4.83 -8.25
C ALA A 296 -16.86 5.55 -6.88
N ALA A 297 -15.79 5.41 -6.10
CA ALA A 297 -15.63 6.13 -4.83
C ALA A 297 -15.60 7.66 -5.00
N TYR A 298 -15.16 8.16 -6.16
CA TYR A 298 -15.23 9.59 -6.48
C TYR A 298 -16.65 10.07 -6.85
N GLU A 299 -17.59 9.17 -7.04
CA GLU A 299 -18.98 9.47 -7.45
C GLU A 299 -19.98 9.39 -6.28
N THR A 300 -19.57 8.91 -5.10
CA THR A 300 -20.43 8.79 -3.91
C THR A 300 -20.83 10.14 -3.32
N GLY A 301 -20.01 11.17 -3.53
CA GLY A 301 -20.18 12.51 -2.96
C GLY A 301 -19.46 12.70 -1.61
N GLU A 302 -18.85 11.66 -1.05
CA GLU A 302 -18.06 11.74 0.19
C GLU A 302 -16.67 12.36 -0.06
N ILE A 303 -16.05 12.08 -1.22
CA ILE A 303 -14.79 12.69 -1.63
C ILE A 303 -15.10 14.01 -2.35
N THR A 304 -14.94 15.14 -1.64
CA THR A 304 -15.12 16.47 -2.23
C THR A 304 -14.02 16.82 -3.22
N GLU A 305 -14.23 17.81 -4.09
CA GLU A 305 -13.19 18.30 -5.02
C GLU A 305 -11.92 18.75 -4.29
N GLU A 306 -12.05 19.36 -3.11
CA GLU A 306 -10.93 19.80 -2.28
C GLU A 306 -10.12 18.60 -1.76
N VAL A 307 -10.79 17.55 -1.31
CA VAL A 307 -10.13 16.29 -0.90
C VAL A 307 -9.47 15.62 -2.10
N ALA A 308 -10.20 15.47 -3.21
CA ALA A 308 -9.69 14.85 -4.44
C ALA A 308 -8.41 15.52 -4.97
N ALA A 309 -8.29 16.85 -4.84
CA ALA A 309 -7.11 17.59 -5.27
C ALA A 309 -5.82 17.13 -4.55
N ASN A 310 -5.94 16.54 -3.37
CA ASN A 310 -4.83 16.05 -2.56
C ASN A 310 -4.64 14.52 -2.65
N LEU A 311 -5.46 13.82 -3.45
CA LEU A 311 -5.35 12.36 -3.59
C LEU A 311 -4.50 11.99 -4.81
N PRO A 312 -3.57 11.02 -4.67
CA PRO A 312 -2.71 10.59 -5.77
C PRO A 312 -3.49 9.98 -6.94
N SER A 313 -4.62 9.31 -6.69
CA SER A 313 -5.46 8.69 -7.71
C SER A 313 -6.50 9.63 -8.34
N SER A 314 -6.52 10.93 -8.00
CA SER A 314 -7.35 11.88 -8.74
C SER A 314 -6.85 12.02 -10.19
N PRO A 315 -7.73 12.22 -11.18
CA PRO A 315 -7.31 12.27 -12.59
C PRO A 315 -6.22 13.31 -12.88
N ALA A 316 -6.27 14.47 -12.22
CA ALA A 316 -5.28 15.54 -12.40
C ALA A 316 -3.90 15.11 -11.85
N ASN A 317 -3.86 14.52 -10.65
CA ASN A 317 -2.61 14.09 -10.03
C ASN A 317 -2.04 12.85 -10.72
N MET A 318 -2.88 11.88 -11.10
CA MET A 318 -2.44 10.69 -11.87
C MET A 318 -1.69 11.08 -13.16
N ALA A 319 -2.16 12.12 -13.85
CA ALA A 319 -1.55 12.56 -15.11
C ALA A 319 -0.12 13.14 -14.95
N MET A 320 0.30 13.48 -13.74
CA MET A 320 1.64 14.03 -13.44
C MET A 320 2.63 12.99 -12.94
N GLN A 321 2.18 11.77 -12.71
CA GLN A 321 2.94 10.73 -12.02
C GLN A 321 3.35 9.59 -12.95
N LEU A 322 4.38 8.87 -12.57
CA LEU A 322 4.83 7.65 -13.21
C LEU A 322 4.20 6.44 -12.50
N PRO A 323 3.31 5.66 -13.15
CA PRO A 323 2.86 4.39 -12.61
C PRO A 323 4.02 3.39 -12.48
N ILE A 324 4.08 2.67 -11.37
CA ILE A 324 5.04 1.58 -11.18
C ILE A 324 4.79 0.46 -12.19
N SER A 325 5.84 -0.01 -12.85
CA SER A 325 5.78 -1.12 -13.80
C SER A 325 5.97 -2.47 -13.11
N LEU A 326 4.87 -3.19 -12.93
CA LEU A 326 4.91 -4.56 -12.37
C LEU A 326 5.75 -5.50 -13.23
N GLU A 327 5.74 -5.32 -14.56
CA GLU A 327 6.53 -6.12 -15.51
C GLU A 327 8.03 -5.91 -15.27
N TRP A 328 8.47 -4.65 -15.13
CA TRP A 328 9.84 -4.33 -14.84
C TRP A 328 10.30 -4.93 -13.50
N TYR A 329 9.51 -4.75 -12.44
CA TYR A 329 9.83 -5.30 -11.12
C TYR A 329 9.87 -6.83 -11.14
N ALA A 330 8.93 -7.49 -11.82
CA ALA A 330 8.96 -8.95 -11.98
C ALA A 330 10.24 -9.45 -12.66
N LYS A 331 10.80 -8.67 -13.61
CA LYS A 331 12.00 -9.02 -14.37
C LYS A 331 13.30 -8.66 -13.65
N TRP A 332 13.38 -7.46 -13.07
CA TRP A 332 14.64 -6.84 -12.69
C TRP A 332 14.84 -6.64 -11.18
N GLU A 333 13.81 -6.73 -10.36
CA GLU A 333 13.89 -6.35 -8.94
C GLU A 333 15.03 -7.05 -8.20
N ILE A 334 15.24 -8.34 -8.42
CA ILE A 334 16.30 -9.11 -7.73
C ILE A 334 17.69 -8.58 -8.12
N THR A 335 17.96 -8.51 -9.43
CA THR A 335 19.26 -8.01 -9.93
C THR A 335 19.49 -6.56 -9.49
N ALA A 336 18.48 -5.72 -9.65
CA ALA A 336 18.57 -4.32 -9.23
C ALA A 336 18.77 -4.16 -7.72
N ALA A 337 18.15 -5.02 -6.90
CA ALA A 337 18.33 -5.00 -5.45
C ALA A 337 19.77 -5.39 -5.05
N GLU A 338 20.34 -6.40 -5.70
CA GLU A 338 21.74 -6.79 -5.47
C GLU A 338 22.70 -5.64 -5.81
N MET A 339 22.54 -5.04 -7.00
CA MET A 339 23.34 -3.88 -7.43
C MET A 339 23.15 -2.66 -6.51
N TYR A 340 21.91 -2.43 -6.02
CA TYR A 340 21.60 -1.36 -5.09
C TYR A 340 22.29 -1.55 -3.74
N GLN A 341 22.25 -2.78 -3.19
CA GLN A 341 22.93 -3.10 -1.93
C GLN A 341 24.44 -2.98 -2.04
N GLU A 342 25.05 -3.36 -3.17
CA GLU A 342 26.46 -3.14 -3.45
C GLU A 342 26.78 -1.63 -3.39
N MET A 343 26.00 -0.81 -4.10
CA MET A 343 26.16 0.65 -4.11
C MET A 343 26.05 1.26 -2.70
N LEU A 344 25.18 0.74 -1.83
CA LEU A 344 25.04 1.25 -0.46
C LEU A 344 26.27 0.97 0.39
N THR A 345 27.02 -0.11 0.13
CA THR A 345 28.21 -0.52 0.91
C THR A 345 29.51 0.17 0.47
N GLU A 346 29.54 0.81 -0.68
CA GLU A 346 30.64 1.63 -1.17
C GLU A 346 30.76 2.94 -0.36
#